data_094960c871fd4d068f268c42c55c0fc8
#
_entry.id   094960c871fd4d068f268c42c55c0fc8
#
_cell.length_a   1.000
_cell.length_b   1.000
_cell.length_c   1.000
_cell.angle_alpha   90.00
_cell.angle_beta   90.00
_cell.angle_gamma   90.00
#
_symmetry.space_group_name_H-M   'P 1'
#
loop_
_entity.id
_entity.type
_entity.pdbx_description
1 polymer ?
#
loop_
_entity_poly.entity_id
_entity_poly.type
_entity_poly.pdbx_seq_one_letter_code
_entity_poly.pdbx_strand_id
1 'polypeptide(L)'
;LDLTASIELPDPYRRYTTPTDILLPPQGLNLRPNQPALVEEDFLVNHRLPAATAFARANGIDRVVIDGERRTLGIVTAGKAYLDVRQALAELGLDKEHCRRLGIRVYKPGLIWPMDRERLVDFAQNHAAVLVVEEKRPVMEDQVARHLYAIGADRRPALAGTQDLQSAPLLSSVGELTVPQVRKAIRTLLEQLGIRDAHVDTHYDGHLAIETRELATGGAARPAYFCSGCPHNTSTKLPDGSFALGGIGCHGLAAVVMDRKTMQFMPMGHEGSPWAAVGQFVDTPHVFQNMGDGTYSHSGVLAIRAAVTAKANMTYKVLYNDAVAMTGGQPVEQQITPLDM
;
A
#
# COMPACT_ATOMS: atom_id res chain seq x y z
N LEU A 1 -6.53 -8.26 -6.61
CA LEU A 1 -5.15 -8.54 -7.02
C LEU A 1 -5.00 -10.03 -7.27
N ASP A 2 -4.88 -10.41 -8.54
CA ASP A 2 -4.67 -11.80 -8.95
C ASP A 2 -3.16 -12.12 -8.98
N LEU A 3 -2.47 -11.81 -7.89
CA LEU A 3 -1.05 -12.12 -7.75
C LEU A 3 -0.89 -13.42 -6.97
N THR A 4 -0.26 -14.40 -7.63
CA THR A 4 0.19 -15.63 -6.98
C THR A 4 1.70 -15.54 -6.76
N ALA A 5 2.14 -15.76 -5.55
CA ALA A 5 3.56 -15.81 -5.21
C ALA A 5 3.86 -17.07 -4.42
N SER A 6 5.00 -17.69 -4.71
CA SER A 6 5.54 -18.75 -3.86
C SER A 6 6.29 -18.13 -2.69
N ILE A 7 5.98 -18.57 -1.50
CA ILE A 7 6.69 -18.18 -0.28
C ILE A 7 7.38 -19.40 0.32
N GLU A 8 8.58 -19.18 0.81
CA GLU A 8 9.26 -20.17 1.65
C GLU A 8 8.88 -19.91 3.10
N LEU A 9 8.25 -20.88 3.73
CA LEU A 9 7.90 -20.77 5.15
C LEU A 9 9.18 -20.88 5.98
N PRO A 10 9.43 -19.93 6.90
CA PRO A 10 10.55 -20.07 7.81
C PRO A 10 10.33 -21.27 8.74
N ASP A 11 11.43 -21.88 9.18
CA ASP A 11 11.38 -22.90 10.22
C ASP A 11 10.63 -22.34 11.45
N PRO A 12 9.50 -22.95 11.86
CA PRO A 12 8.73 -22.48 13.01
C PRO A 12 9.50 -22.60 14.33
N TYR A 13 10.57 -23.39 14.37
CA TYR A 13 11.45 -23.55 15.53
C TYR A 13 12.68 -22.66 15.46
N ARG A 14 12.80 -21.80 14.46
CA ARG A 14 13.90 -20.84 14.35
C ARG A 14 13.97 -19.98 15.60
N ARG A 15 15.11 -20.02 16.27
CA ARG A 15 15.38 -19.10 17.37
C ARG A 15 15.95 -17.79 16.84
N TYR A 16 15.39 -16.70 17.33
CA TYR A 16 15.91 -15.38 17.04
C TYR A 16 17.03 -15.02 17.99
N THR A 17 18.02 -14.29 17.47
CA THR A 17 19.14 -13.77 18.26
C THR A 17 18.71 -12.49 18.96
N THR A 18 18.90 -12.42 20.27
CA THR A 18 18.73 -11.18 21.01
C THR A 18 19.90 -10.25 20.69
N PRO A 19 19.65 -8.99 20.30
CA PRO A 19 20.73 -8.04 20.04
C PRO A 19 21.54 -7.76 21.32
N THR A 20 22.86 -7.62 21.17
CA THR A 20 23.79 -7.31 22.27
C THR A 20 24.46 -5.95 22.12
N ASP A 21 24.17 -5.25 21.03
CA ASP A 21 24.72 -3.94 20.66
C ASP A 21 23.88 -2.76 21.17
N ILE A 22 22.89 -3.04 22.00
CA ILE A 22 22.04 -2.04 22.65
C ILE A 22 21.93 -2.29 24.15
N LEU A 23 21.77 -1.21 24.91
CA LEU A 23 21.43 -1.29 26.31
C LEU A 23 19.93 -1.38 26.48
N LEU A 24 19.45 -2.52 26.95
CA LEU A 24 18.07 -2.67 27.34
C LEU A 24 17.84 -2.05 28.72
N PRO A 25 16.70 -1.37 28.92
CA PRO A 25 16.36 -0.86 30.25
C PRO A 25 16.19 -2.02 31.25
N PRO A 26 16.52 -1.85 32.53
CA PRO A 26 16.46 -2.94 33.52
C PRO A 26 15.10 -3.62 33.62
N GLN A 27 14.02 -2.90 33.32
CA GLN A 27 12.65 -3.39 33.36
C GLN A 27 12.22 -4.11 32.06
N GLY A 28 13.13 -4.26 31.09
CA GLY A 28 12.82 -4.85 29.77
C GLY A 28 11.99 -3.93 28.86
N LEU A 29 11.43 -4.48 27.77
CA LEU A 29 10.71 -3.73 26.73
C LEU A 29 9.19 -3.93 26.76
N ASN A 30 8.67 -4.67 27.71
CA ASN A 30 7.24 -4.97 27.81
C ASN A 30 6.43 -3.70 28.13
N LEU A 31 5.20 -3.69 27.66
CA LEU A 31 4.22 -2.69 28.06
C LEU A 31 3.97 -2.78 29.56
N ARG A 32 3.93 -1.63 30.23
CA ARG A 32 3.69 -1.53 31.66
C ARG A 32 2.32 -0.85 31.88
N PRO A 33 1.41 -1.49 32.58
CA PRO A 33 0.11 -0.88 32.86
C PRO A 33 0.27 0.38 33.74
N ASN A 34 -0.64 1.32 33.55
CA ASN A 34 -0.77 2.53 34.38
C ASN A 34 0.44 3.49 34.36
N GLN A 35 1.22 3.49 33.29
CA GLN A 35 2.25 4.51 33.11
C GLN A 35 1.67 5.81 32.54
N PRO A 36 2.19 6.98 32.92
CA PRO A 36 1.86 8.22 32.24
C PRO A 36 2.20 8.17 30.75
N ALA A 37 1.35 8.77 29.89
CA ALA A 37 1.51 8.72 28.43
C ALA A 37 2.89 9.19 27.96
N LEU A 38 3.43 10.28 28.53
CA LEU A 38 4.75 10.80 28.17
C LEU A 38 5.90 9.84 28.55
N VAL A 39 5.74 9.06 29.61
CA VAL A 39 6.74 8.03 29.98
C VAL A 39 6.71 6.89 28.99
N GLU A 40 5.54 6.47 28.51
CA GLU A 40 5.43 5.43 27.48
C GLU A 40 5.90 5.94 26.10
N GLU A 41 5.67 7.21 25.78
CA GLU A 41 6.17 7.84 24.55
C GLU A 41 7.71 7.88 24.55
N ASP A 42 8.32 8.35 25.62
CA ASP A 42 9.78 8.34 25.81
C ASP A 42 10.33 6.91 25.69
N PHE A 43 9.67 5.96 26.31
CA PHE A 43 10.07 4.57 26.28
C PHE A 43 9.96 3.96 24.88
N LEU A 44 8.93 4.30 24.13
CA LEU A 44 8.77 3.89 22.74
C LEU A 44 9.92 4.43 21.88
N VAL A 45 10.14 5.74 21.95
CA VAL A 45 11.10 6.43 21.06
C VAL A 45 12.54 6.07 21.40
N ASN A 46 12.90 6.04 22.68
CA ASN A 46 14.30 5.93 23.12
C ASN A 46 14.74 4.50 23.43
N HIS A 47 13.81 3.53 23.55
CA HIS A 47 14.14 2.15 23.86
C HIS A 47 13.56 1.13 22.88
N ARG A 48 12.24 1.16 22.61
CA ARG A 48 11.60 0.11 21.81
C ARG A 48 11.92 0.23 20.33
N LEU A 49 11.91 1.43 19.74
CA LEU A 49 12.26 1.62 18.34
C LEU A 49 13.74 1.31 18.06
N PRO A 50 14.72 1.78 18.86
CA PRO A 50 16.10 1.34 18.72
C PRO A 50 16.29 -0.17 18.88
N ALA A 51 15.57 -0.80 19.81
CA ALA A 51 15.62 -2.24 19.99
C ALA A 51 15.06 -3.02 18.79
N ALA A 52 14.02 -2.50 18.12
CA ALA A 52 13.47 -3.10 16.92
C ALA A 52 14.47 -3.08 15.76
N THR A 53 15.20 -1.97 15.56
CA THR A 53 16.24 -1.90 14.53
C THR A 53 17.43 -2.80 14.84
N ALA A 54 17.87 -2.84 16.09
CA ALA A 54 18.93 -3.76 16.51
C ALA A 54 18.52 -5.23 16.34
N PHE A 55 17.28 -5.58 16.67
CA PHE A 55 16.74 -6.91 16.43
C PHE A 55 16.70 -7.28 14.94
N ALA A 56 16.27 -6.37 14.10
CA ALA A 56 16.26 -6.56 12.65
C ALA A 56 17.68 -6.82 12.11
N ARG A 57 18.66 -6.08 12.62
CA ARG A 57 20.09 -6.23 12.29
C ARG A 57 20.65 -7.59 12.75
N ALA A 58 20.44 -7.95 14.00
CA ALA A 58 20.96 -9.19 14.59
C ALA A 58 20.39 -10.44 13.91
N ASN A 59 19.20 -10.36 13.34
CA ASN A 59 18.49 -11.47 12.72
C ASN A 59 18.51 -11.46 11.19
N GLY A 60 19.22 -10.52 10.55
CA GLY A 60 19.32 -10.43 9.10
C GLY A 60 17.95 -10.29 8.42
N ILE A 61 17.06 -9.50 9.05
CA ILE A 61 15.72 -9.22 8.50
C ILE A 61 15.84 -8.41 7.22
N ASP A 62 16.75 -7.44 7.21
CA ASP A 62 17.13 -6.69 6.02
C ASP A 62 18.18 -7.49 5.22
N ARG A 63 18.04 -7.50 3.88
CA ARG A 63 18.88 -8.32 3.02
C ARG A 63 19.32 -7.58 1.77
N VAL A 64 20.59 -7.73 1.40
CA VAL A 64 21.05 -7.48 0.03
C VAL A 64 20.78 -8.75 -0.76
N VAL A 65 19.82 -8.70 -1.68
CA VAL A 65 19.33 -9.88 -2.43
C VAL A 65 20.00 -10.05 -3.79
N ILE A 66 20.55 -8.97 -4.34
CA ILE A 66 21.49 -8.96 -5.46
C ILE A 66 22.68 -8.11 -5.01
N ASP A 67 23.86 -8.70 -5.05
CA ASP A 67 25.09 -8.09 -4.56
C ASP A 67 26.22 -8.21 -5.59
N GLY A 68 27.18 -7.28 -5.55
CA GLY A 68 28.36 -7.23 -6.39
C GLY A 68 29.33 -6.14 -5.94
N GLU A 69 30.54 -6.14 -6.51
CA GLU A 69 31.58 -5.18 -6.16
C GLU A 69 31.31 -3.79 -6.76
N ARG A 70 30.81 -3.75 -7.99
CA ARG A 70 30.46 -2.50 -8.67
C ARG A 70 29.22 -1.87 -8.03
N ARG A 71 29.23 -0.55 -7.95
CA ARG A 71 28.18 0.25 -7.29
C ARG A 71 27.65 1.32 -8.24
N THR A 72 26.96 0.89 -9.29
CA THR A 72 26.37 1.80 -10.29
C THR A 72 24.97 2.23 -9.84
N LEU A 73 24.06 1.27 -9.64
CA LEU A 73 22.66 1.53 -9.24
C LEU A 73 22.31 0.62 -8.07
N GLY A 74 22.03 1.24 -6.92
CA GLY A 74 21.41 0.57 -5.78
C GLY A 74 19.89 0.67 -5.88
N ILE A 75 19.17 -0.43 -5.71
CA ILE A 75 17.69 -0.43 -5.66
C ILE A 75 17.27 -0.80 -4.26
N VAL A 76 16.44 0.05 -3.63
CA VAL A 76 15.83 -0.17 -2.31
C VAL A 76 14.35 -0.43 -2.51
N THR A 77 13.85 -1.58 -2.06
CA THR A 77 12.47 -1.98 -2.32
C THR A 77 11.98 -3.02 -1.31
N ALA A 78 10.68 -3.03 -1.01
CA ALA A 78 10.05 -3.95 -0.07
C ALA A 78 8.65 -4.38 -0.53
N GLY A 79 8.08 -5.41 0.12
CA GLY A 79 6.70 -5.87 -0.12
C GLY A 79 6.45 -6.29 -1.56
N LYS A 80 5.30 -5.88 -2.12
CA LYS A 80 4.92 -6.14 -3.52
C LYS A 80 5.90 -5.50 -4.50
N ALA A 81 6.32 -4.25 -4.24
CA ALA A 81 7.27 -3.54 -5.11
C ALA A 81 8.59 -4.30 -5.30
N TYR A 82 9.01 -5.11 -4.31
CA TYR A 82 10.15 -6.00 -4.48
C TYR A 82 9.90 -7.08 -5.53
N LEU A 83 8.70 -7.63 -5.61
CA LEU A 83 8.35 -8.61 -6.65
C LEU A 83 8.31 -7.94 -8.02
N ASP A 84 7.77 -6.73 -8.10
CA ASP A 84 7.75 -5.94 -9.34
C ASP A 84 9.18 -5.63 -9.83
N VAL A 85 10.09 -5.26 -8.92
CA VAL A 85 11.52 -5.07 -9.26
C VAL A 85 12.14 -6.36 -9.77
N ARG A 86 11.89 -7.50 -9.12
CA ARG A 86 12.42 -8.79 -9.54
C ARG A 86 11.93 -9.16 -10.94
N GLN A 87 10.64 -8.94 -11.21
CA GLN A 87 10.04 -9.19 -12.52
C GLN A 87 10.59 -8.21 -13.57
N ALA A 88 10.68 -6.93 -13.25
CA ALA A 88 11.23 -5.92 -14.15
C ALA A 88 12.68 -6.20 -14.54
N LEU A 89 13.50 -6.64 -13.58
CA LEU A 89 14.88 -7.07 -13.87
C LEU A 89 14.90 -8.29 -14.81
N ALA A 90 14.04 -9.29 -14.58
CA ALA A 90 13.92 -10.45 -15.46
C ALA A 90 13.48 -10.06 -16.88
N GLU A 91 12.51 -9.16 -17.00
CA GLU A 91 12.02 -8.63 -18.28
C GLU A 91 13.05 -7.77 -19.03
N LEU A 92 14.01 -7.20 -18.32
CA LEU A 92 15.17 -6.52 -18.91
C LEU A 92 16.33 -7.47 -19.24
N GLY A 93 16.14 -8.79 -19.03
CA GLY A 93 17.21 -9.78 -19.21
C GLY A 93 18.32 -9.67 -18.14
N LEU A 94 18.05 -9.00 -17.04
CA LEU A 94 19.00 -8.74 -15.96
C LEU A 94 18.93 -9.83 -14.90
N ASP A 95 19.56 -10.96 -15.17
CA ASP A 95 19.82 -11.98 -14.16
C ASP A 95 20.86 -11.50 -13.12
N LYS A 96 21.19 -12.33 -12.15
CA LYS A 96 22.15 -11.96 -11.09
C LYS A 96 23.53 -11.63 -11.64
N GLU A 97 23.97 -12.30 -12.69
CA GLU A 97 25.30 -12.10 -13.28
C GLU A 97 25.35 -10.80 -14.07
N HIS A 98 24.32 -10.53 -14.90
CA HIS A 98 24.19 -9.25 -15.59
C HIS A 98 24.07 -8.07 -14.62
N CYS A 99 23.30 -8.22 -13.55
CA CYS A 99 23.23 -7.21 -12.50
C CYS A 99 24.61 -6.89 -11.90
N ARG A 100 25.40 -7.93 -11.56
CA ARG A 100 26.76 -7.75 -11.05
C ARG A 100 27.67 -7.06 -12.06
N ARG A 101 27.62 -7.45 -13.32
CA ARG A 101 28.42 -6.86 -14.40
C ARG A 101 28.12 -5.37 -14.57
N LEU A 102 26.85 -4.98 -14.53
CA LEU A 102 26.41 -3.59 -14.65
C LEU A 102 26.52 -2.79 -13.34
N GLY A 103 26.73 -3.44 -12.22
CA GLY A 103 26.81 -2.82 -10.91
C GLY A 103 25.44 -2.48 -10.32
N ILE A 104 24.43 -3.28 -10.65
CA ILE A 104 23.10 -3.18 -10.07
C ILE A 104 23.05 -4.04 -8.80
N ARG A 105 22.66 -3.42 -7.68
CA ARG A 105 22.49 -4.09 -6.38
C ARG A 105 21.08 -3.86 -5.87
N VAL A 106 20.52 -4.82 -5.15
CA VAL A 106 19.16 -4.74 -4.62
C VAL A 106 19.17 -5.00 -3.13
N TYR A 107 18.69 -4.02 -2.37
CA TYR A 107 18.48 -4.06 -0.93
C TYR A 107 16.99 -4.18 -0.63
N LYS A 108 16.65 -5.18 0.16
CA LYS A 108 15.29 -5.46 0.62
C LYS A 108 15.23 -5.25 2.14
N PRO A 109 14.80 -4.09 2.62
CA PRO A 109 14.47 -3.92 4.02
C PRO A 109 13.30 -4.81 4.41
N GLY A 110 13.39 -5.48 5.55
CA GLY A 110 12.27 -6.18 6.17
C GLY A 110 11.58 -5.29 7.21
N LEU A 111 12.33 -4.41 7.85
CA LEU A 111 11.82 -3.35 8.71
C LEU A 111 11.79 -2.04 7.90
N ILE A 112 10.62 -1.67 7.40
CA ILE A 112 10.46 -0.49 6.53
C ILE A 112 10.33 0.83 7.32
N TRP A 113 10.03 0.74 8.63
CA TRP A 113 10.00 1.89 9.52
C TRP A 113 10.16 1.47 10.99
N PRO A 114 11.09 2.10 11.73
CA PRO A 114 12.17 2.92 11.22
C PRO A 114 13.19 2.06 10.46
N MET A 115 13.70 2.55 9.33
CA MET A 115 14.75 1.85 8.59
C MET A 115 16.07 1.85 9.38
N ASP A 116 16.81 0.73 9.33
CA ASP A 116 18.15 0.68 9.92
C ASP A 116 19.11 1.57 9.12
N ARG A 117 19.47 2.71 9.74
CA ARG A 117 20.37 3.69 9.14
C ARG A 117 21.72 3.10 8.75
N GLU A 118 22.31 2.28 9.61
CA GLU A 118 23.66 1.75 9.39
C GLU A 118 23.69 0.81 8.20
N ARG A 119 22.74 -0.13 8.13
CA ARG A 119 22.58 -1.06 7.01
C ARG A 119 22.28 -0.35 5.70
N LEU A 120 21.39 0.64 5.75
CA LEU A 120 21.03 1.42 4.57
C LEU A 120 22.21 2.23 4.05
N VAL A 121 22.93 2.94 4.92
CA VAL A 121 24.10 3.74 4.54
C VAL A 121 25.22 2.85 4.00
N ASP A 122 25.50 1.73 4.64
CA ASP A 122 26.50 0.77 4.18
C ASP A 122 26.16 0.22 2.77
N PHE A 123 24.90 -0.08 2.53
CA PHE A 123 24.44 -0.47 1.21
C PHE A 123 24.58 0.66 0.20
N ALA A 124 24.05 1.86 0.53
CA ALA A 124 23.83 2.94 -0.42
C ALA A 124 25.10 3.70 -0.81
N GLN A 125 26.02 3.89 0.14
CA GLN A 125 27.23 4.70 -0.10
C GLN A 125 28.07 4.18 -1.28
N ASN A 126 28.69 5.12 -1.99
CA ASN A 126 29.52 4.87 -3.17
C ASN A 126 28.78 4.31 -4.40
N HIS A 127 27.44 4.19 -4.39
CA HIS A 127 26.71 4.03 -5.65
C HIS A 127 26.67 5.37 -6.41
N ALA A 128 26.61 5.29 -7.73
CA ALA A 128 26.36 6.49 -8.53
C ALA A 128 24.95 7.02 -8.26
N ALA A 129 23.97 6.11 -8.15
CA ALA A 129 22.60 6.45 -7.79
C ALA A 129 21.95 5.34 -6.95
N VAL A 130 20.92 5.74 -6.18
CA VAL A 130 19.99 4.83 -5.48
C VAL A 130 18.57 5.11 -5.98
N LEU A 131 17.88 4.07 -6.43
CA LEU A 131 16.46 4.08 -6.77
C LEU A 131 15.66 3.48 -5.62
N VAL A 132 14.70 4.21 -5.09
CA VAL A 132 13.71 3.66 -4.17
C VAL A 132 12.46 3.29 -4.96
N VAL A 133 12.06 2.02 -4.85
CA VAL A 133 10.84 1.51 -5.50
C VAL A 133 9.85 1.11 -4.43
N GLU A 134 8.83 1.94 -4.29
CA GLU A 134 7.73 1.71 -3.36
C GLU A 134 6.40 2.19 -3.96
N GLU A 135 5.31 1.68 -3.45
CA GLU A 135 3.98 2.01 -3.94
C GLU A 135 3.32 3.07 -3.07
N LYS A 136 2.60 4.00 -3.65
CA LYS A 136 1.91 5.11 -3.01
C LYS A 136 2.88 6.19 -2.51
N ARG A 137 2.77 6.57 -1.24
CA ARG A 137 3.55 7.69 -0.68
C ARG A 137 4.99 7.30 -0.39
N PRO A 138 5.92 8.24 -0.49
CA PRO A 138 7.34 7.99 -0.27
C PRO A 138 7.67 7.84 1.22
N VAL A 139 7.43 6.65 1.77
CA VAL A 139 7.76 6.31 3.18
C VAL A 139 9.21 5.88 3.33
N MET A 140 9.70 5.06 2.40
CA MET A 140 11.10 4.64 2.37
C MET A 140 11.99 5.70 1.73
N GLU A 141 11.55 6.33 0.63
CA GLU A 141 12.32 7.38 -0.07
C GLU A 141 12.68 8.54 0.86
N ASP A 142 11.72 9.01 1.69
CA ASP A 142 11.96 10.07 2.67
C ASP A 142 13.00 9.67 3.72
N GLN A 143 12.94 8.44 4.22
CA GLN A 143 13.92 7.94 5.17
C GLN A 143 15.30 7.76 4.53
N VAL A 144 15.34 7.24 3.29
CA VAL A 144 16.57 7.11 2.50
C VAL A 144 17.20 8.48 2.31
N ALA A 145 16.44 9.48 1.85
CA ALA A 145 16.91 10.85 1.66
C ALA A 145 17.50 11.41 2.96
N ARG A 146 16.80 11.29 4.07
CA ARG A 146 17.25 11.75 5.40
C ARG A 146 18.55 11.08 5.83
N HIS A 147 18.68 9.77 5.62
CA HIS A 147 19.88 9.04 6.02
C HIS A 147 21.07 9.33 5.11
N LEU A 148 20.83 9.48 3.81
CA LEU A 148 21.87 9.82 2.83
C LEU A 148 22.38 11.25 3.01
N TYR A 149 21.54 12.17 3.47
CA TYR A 149 21.96 13.56 3.71
C TYR A 149 23.13 13.67 4.70
N ALA A 150 23.21 12.73 5.65
CA ALA A 150 24.29 12.69 6.63
C ALA A 150 25.60 12.05 6.11
N ILE A 151 25.63 11.55 4.87
CA ILE A 151 26.85 11.05 4.21
C ILE A 151 27.61 12.21 3.57
N GLY A 152 28.93 12.17 3.62
CA GLY A 152 29.77 13.13 2.90
C GLY A 152 29.44 13.17 1.40
N ALA A 153 29.47 14.35 0.82
CA ALA A 153 29.05 14.58 -0.57
C ALA A 153 29.82 13.71 -1.60
N ASP A 154 31.06 13.36 -1.29
CA ASP A 154 31.95 12.50 -2.09
C ASP A 154 31.49 11.04 -2.19
N ARG A 155 30.72 10.56 -1.19
CA ARG A 155 30.24 9.18 -1.12
C ARG A 155 28.72 9.03 -1.23
N ARG A 156 28.02 10.17 -1.25
CA ARG A 156 26.57 10.21 -1.28
C ARG A 156 26.07 9.96 -2.70
N PRO A 157 25.27 8.90 -2.93
CA PRO A 157 24.65 8.66 -4.23
C PRO A 157 23.62 9.73 -4.58
N ALA A 158 23.35 9.91 -5.86
CA ALA A 158 22.14 10.57 -6.29
C ALA A 158 20.92 9.71 -5.91
N LEU A 159 19.81 10.35 -5.56
CA LEU A 159 18.57 9.66 -5.16
C LEU A 159 17.53 9.81 -6.26
N ALA A 160 16.90 8.69 -6.60
CA ALA A 160 15.72 8.63 -7.46
C ALA A 160 14.63 7.80 -6.78
N GLY A 161 13.39 8.07 -7.15
CA GLY A 161 12.20 7.39 -6.64
C GLY A 161 10.97 7.94 -7.32
N THR A 162 10.26 8.86 -6.69
CA THR A 162 9.17 9.61 -7.32
C THR A 162 9.65 10.51 -8.46
N GLN A 163 10.92 10.92 -8.43
CA GLN A 163 11.62 11.67 -9.47
C GLN A 163 12.89 10.94 -9.92
N ASP A 164 13.29 11.20 -11.13
CA ASP A 164 14.57 10.73 -11.67
C ASP A 164 15.74 11.64 -11.30
N LEU A 165 16.95 11.34 -11.82
CA LEU A 165 18.17 12.13 -11.53
C LEU A 165 18.15 13.54 -12.12
N GLN A 166 17.18 13.86 -12.98
CA GLN A 166 16.98 15.17 -13.60
C GLN A 166 15.75 15.89 -13.02
N SER A 167 15.19 15.38 -11.91
CA SER A 167 13.98 15.88 -11.26
C SER A 167 12.71 15.79 -12.11
N ALA A 168 12.69 14.93 -13.13
CA ALA A 168 11.47 14.63 -13.87
C ALA A 168 10.66 13.52 -13.13
N PRO A 169 9.31 13.51 -13.26
CA PRO A 169 8.48 12.45 -12.66
C PRO A 169 8.89 11.06 -13.15
N LEU A 170 9.12 10.11 -12.23
CA LEU A 170 9.55 8.75 -12.55
C LEU A 170 8.54 7.70 -12.08
N LEU A 171 8.40 7.48 -10.78
CA LEU A 171 7.43 6.54 -10.21
C LEU A 171 6.25 7.29 -9.63
N SER A 172 5.03 6.88 -9.99
CA SER A 172 3.81 7.54 -9.54
C SER A 172 3.47 7.16 -8.10
N SER A 173 3.10 8.17 -7.30
CA SER A 173 2.48 7.98 -5.98
C SER A 173 0.97 7.69 -6.06
N VAL A 174 0.40 7.68 -7.26
CA VAL A 174 -1.03 7.49 -7.50
C VAL A 174 -1.27 6.16 -8.22
N GLY A 175 -2.24 5.42 -7.73
CA GLY A 175 -2.61 4.15 -8.32
C GLY A 175 -1.73 2.98 -7.84
N GLU A 176 -1.75 1.91 -8.57
CA GLU A 176 -0.91 0.73 -8.38
C GLU A 176 0.40 0.90 -9.14
N LEU A 177 1.50 0.48 -8.52
CA LEU A 177 2.78 0.38 -9.20
C LEU A 177 2.80 -0.91 -10.03
N THR A 178 3.18 -0.81 -11.30
CA THR A 178 3.19 -1.93 -12.24
C THR A 178 4.61 -2.28 -12.69
N VAL A 179 4.81 -3.53 -13.09
CA VAL A 179 6.10 -4.00 -13.62
C VAL A 179 6.60 -3.16 -14.80
N PRO A 180 5.77 -2.79 -15.81
CA PRO A 180 6.20 -1.89 -16.88
C PRO A 180 6.73 -0.54 -16.41
N GLN A 181 6.11 0.06 -15.39
CA GLN A 181 6.58 1.33 -14.81
C GLN A 181 7.95 1.17 -14.15
N VAL A 182 8.12 0.12 -13.37
CA VAL A 182 9.41 -0.20 -12.71
C VAL A 182 10.49 -0.51 -13.74
N ARG A 183 10.17 -1.30 -14.77
CA ARG A 183 11.08 -1.61 -15.89
C ARG A 183 11.55 -0.34 -16.61
N LYS A 184 10.62 0.55 -16.92
CA LYS A 184 10.92 1.86 -17.51
C LYS A 184 11.82 2.68 -16.60
N ALA A 185 11.53 2.75 -15.30
CA ALA A 185 12.32 3.50 -14.34
C ALA A 185 13.77 3.00 -14.26
N ILE A 186 13.96 1.68 -14.15
CA ILE A 186 15.32 1.08 -14.12
C ILE A 186 16.07 1.43 -15.41
N ARG A 187 15.44 1.24 -16.59
CA ARG A 187 16.08 1.58 -17.87
C ARG A 187 16.45 3.06 -17.96
N THR A 188 15.53 3.95 -17.60
CA THR A 188 15.77 5.40 -17.61
C THR A 188 16.99 5.77 -16.75
N LEU A 189 17.11 5.21 -15.57
CA LEU A 189 18.25 5.50 -14.69
C LEU A 189 19.55 4.92 -15.23
N LEU A 190 19.55 3.74 -15.83
CA LEU A 190 20.75 3.20 -16.49
C LEU A 190 21.21 4.14 -17.61
N GLU A 191 20.29 4.66 -18.44
CA GLU A 191 20.61 5.63 -19.48
C GLU A 191 21.18 6.95 -18.91
N GLN A 192 20.56 7.48 -17.85
CA GLN A 192 21.02 8.70 -17.18
C GLN A 192 22.40 8.53 -16.52
N LEU A 193 22.74 7.31 -16.11
CA LEU A 193 24.07 6.94 -15.60
C LEU A 193 25.07 6.60 -16.70
N GLY A 194 24.70 6.79 -17.97
CA GLY A 194 25.57 6.51 -19.12
C GLY A 194 25.77 5.01 -19.42
N ILE A 195 24.95 4.13 -18.83
CA ILE A 195 25.00 2.71 -19.08
C ILE A 195 24.12 2.39 -20.28
N ARG A 196 24.78 1.98 -21.37
CA ARG A 196 24.12 1.46 -22.56
C ARG A 196 24.47 -0.01 -22.72
N ASP A 197 23.47 -0.85 -22.76
CA ASP A 197 23.61 -2.29 -22.90
C ASP A 197 22.57 -2.83 -23.90
N ALA A 198 23.04 -3.27 -25.06
CA ALA A 198 22.18 -3.73 -26.14
C ALA A 198 21.27 -4.92 -25.74
N HIS A 199 21.70 -5.73 -24.78
CA HIS A 199 20.87 -6.81 -24.23
C HIS A 199 19.66 -6.25 -23.49
N VAL A 200 19.87 -5.25 -22.62
CA VAL A 200 18.80 -4.56 -21.90
C VAL A 200 17.84 -3.87 -22.87
N ASP A 201 18.37 -3.16 -23.88
CA ASP A 201 17.54 -2.47 -24.86
C ASP A 201 16.68 -3.45 -25.69
N THR A 202 17.25 -4.55 -26.14
CA THR A 202 16.51 -5.58 -26.90
C THR A 202 15.37 -6.17 -26.09
N HIS A 203 15.60 -6.48 -24.81
CA HIS A 203 14.57 -7.03 -23.93
C HIS A 203 13.48 -5.98 -23.62
N TYR A 204 13.88 -4.75 -23.36
CA TYR A 204 12.94 -3.65 -23.11
C TYR A 204 12.01 -3.42 -24.30
N ASP A 205 12.57 -3.31 -25.51
CA ASP A 205 11.80 -3.06 -26.73
C ASP A 205 10.86 -4.23 -27.07
N GLY A 206 11.30 -5.47 -26.81
CA GLY A 206 10.47 -6.66 -26.96
C GLY A 206 9.21 -6.61 -26.08
N HIS A 207 9.35 -6.27 -24.80
CA HIS A 207 8.21 -6.13 -23.89
C HIS A 207 7.33 -4.93 -24.23
N LEU A 208 7.93 -3.80 -24.62
CA LEU A 208 7.18 -2.62 -25.06
C LEU A 208 6.29 -2.92 -26.28
N ALA A 209 6.80 -3.70 -27.25
CA ALA A 209 6.03 -4.12 -28.43
C ALA A 209 4.82 -5.00 -28.05
N ILE A 210 4.97 -5.90 -27.05
CA ILE A 210 3.88 -6.73 -26.54
C ILE A 210 2.80 -5.84 -25.92
N GLU A 211 3.17 -4.95 -25.01
CA GLU A 211 2.25 -4.04 -24.34
C GLU A 211 1.49 -3.13 -25.32
N THR A 212 2.20 -2.59 -26.29
CA THR A 212 1.58 -1.74 -27.33
C THR A 212 0.54 -2.53 -28.13
N ARG A 213 0.84 -3.80 -28.44
CA ARG A 213 -0.11 -4.68 -29.13
C ARG A 213 -1.33 -5.01 -28.28
N GLU A 214 -1.15 -5.30 -26.99
CA GLU A 214 -2.25 -5.59 -26.07
C GLU A 214 -3.17 -4.38 -25.90
N LEU A 215 -2.62 -3.18 -25.79
CA LEU A 215 -3.39 -1.94 -25.73
C LEU A 215 -4.17 -1.70 -27.03
N ALA A 216 -3.58 -1.98 -28.18
CA ALA A 216 -4.22 -1.80 -29.49
C ALA A 216 -5.35 -2.80 -29.74
N THR A 217 -5.27 -4.00 -29.19
CA THR A 217 -6.31 -5.04 -29.34
C THR A 217 -7.51 -4.81 -28.43
N GLY A 218 -7.44 -3.83 -27.54
CA GLY A 218 -8.56 -3.41 -26.69
C GLY A 218 -9.16 -4.58 -25.91
N GLY A 219 -8.38 -5.20 -25.04
CA GLY A 219 -8.88 -6.29 -24.19
C GLY A 219 -10.15 -5.85 -23.45
N ALA A 220 -11.20 -6.68 -23.50
CA ALA A 220 -12.46 -6.41 -22.83
C ALA A 220 -12.17 -6.24 -21.31
N ALA A 221 -12.28 -5.01 -20.83
CA ALA A 221 -12.22 -4.75 -19.41
C ALA A 221 -13.38 -5.50 -18.74
N ARG A 222 -13.08 -6.22 -17.65
CA ARG A 222 -14.11 -6.84 -16.81
C ARG A 222 -14.46 -5.87 -15.68
N PRO A 223 -15.47 -4.99 -15.84
CA PRO A 223 -15.88 -4.14 -14.74
C PRO A 223 -16.51 -4.99 -13.64
N ALA A 224 -16.36 -4.56 -12.40
CA ALA A 224 -17.10 -5.16 -11.30
C ALA A 224 -18.61 -4.93 -11.52
N TYR A 225 -19.44 -5.89 -11.14
CA TYR A 225 -20.90 -5.85 -11.31
C TYR A 225 -21.59 -6.62 -10.19
N PHE A 226 -22.89 -6.37 -10.00
CA PHE A 226 -23.69 -7.19 -9.10
C PHE A 226 -23.91 -8.59 -9.69
N CYS A 227 -23.86 -9.61 -8.84
CA CYS A 227 -24.14 -10.97 -9.24
C CYS A 227 -25.51 -11.08 -9.92
N SER A 228 -25.67 -12.05 -10.83
CA SER A 228 -26.97 -12.31 -11.48
C SER A 228 -28.04 -12.63 -10.43
N GLY A 229 -29.17 -11.94 -10.50
CA GLY A 229 -30.25 -12.10 -9.51
C GLY A 229 -30.01 -11.41 -8.15
N CYS A 230 -28.92 -10.70 -8.00
CA CYS A 230 -28.61 -10.01 -6.74
C CYS A 230 -29.67 -8.94 -6.41
N PRO A 231 -30.22 -8.91 -5.17
CA PRO A 231 -31.19 -7.91 -4.74
C PRO A 231 -30.68 -6.47 -4.88
N HIS A 232 -29.38 -6.24 -4.83
CA HIS A 232 -28.79 -4.91 -4.97
C HIS A 232 -29.07 -4.26 -6.34
N ASN A 233 -29.35 -5.07 -7.37
CA ASN A 233 -29.81 -4.55 -8.65
C ASN A 233 -31.09 -3.70 -8.55
N THR A 234 -31.92 -3.98 -7.55
CA THR A 234 -33.17 -3.23 -7.31
C THR A 234 -33.01 -2.27 -6.13
N SER A 235 -32.47 -2.72 -5.01
CA SER A 235 -32.39 -1.94 -3.78
C SER A 235 -31.51 -0.70 -3.87
N THR A 236 -30.55 -0.66 -4.81
CA THR A 236 -29.71 0.52 -5.04
C THR A 236 -30.32 1.56 -5.98
N LYS A 237 -31.47 1.26 -6.60
CA LYS A 237 -32.22 2.25 -7.40
C LYS A 237 -32.80 3.34 -6.48
N LEU A 238 -32.86 4.54 -7.02
CA LEU A 238 -33.34 5.72 -6.30
C LEU A 238 -34.53 6.35 -7.05
N PRO A 239 -35.44 7.02 -6.33
CA PRO A 239 -36.45 7.89 -6.94
C PRO A 239 -35.79 9.00 -7.76
N ASP A 240 -36.52 9.50 -8.78
CA ASP A 240 -36.05 10.61 -9.60
C ASP A 240 -35.80 11.86 -8.74
N GLY A 241 -34.71 12.57 -9.05
CA GLY A 241 -34.29 13.74 -8.29
C GLY A 241 -33.57 13.44 -6.96
N SER A 242 -33.49 12.18 -6.55
CA SER A 242 -32.79 11.77 -5.32
C SER A 242 -31.37 11.30 -5.60
N PHE A 243 -30.55 11.31 -4.54
CA PHE A 243 -29.22 10.71 -4.53
C PHE A 243 -28.97 9.92 -3.26
N ALA A 244 -27.94 9.08 -3.28
CA ALA A 244 -27.52 8.31 -2.11
C ALA A 244 -26.05 8.53 -1.77
N LEU A 245 -25.71 8.26 -0.52
CA LEU A 245 -24.34 8.08 -0.06
C LEU A 245 -24.02 6.58 0.00
N GLY A 246 -22.81 6.22 -0.42
CA GLY A 246 -22.34 4.86 -0.41
C GLY A 246 -21.74 4.46 0.93
N GLY A 247 -21.73 3.18 1.22
CA GLY A 247 -20.93 2.56 2.26
C GLY A 247 -20.01 1.51 1.66
N ILE A 248 -19.21 0.86 2.49
CA ILE A 248 -18.29 -0.20 2.06
C ILE A 248 -19.04 -1.54 2.02
N GLY A 249 -19.05 -2.17 0.84
CA GLY A 249 -19.71 -3.43 0.57
C GLY A 249 -20.05 -3.56 -0.91
N CYS A 250 -20.73 -4.64 -1.31
CA CYS A 250 -21.17 -4.84 -2.70
C CYS A 250 -22.00 -3.67 -3.22
N HIS A 251 -22.82 -3.05 -2.37
CA HIS A 251 -23.61 -1.87 -2.72
C HIS A 251 -22.79 -0.65 -3.13
N GLY A 252 -21.50 -0.61 -2.78
CA GLY A 252 -20.57 0.42 -3.25
C GLY A 252 -20.39 0.42 -4.77
N LEU A 253 -20.64 -0.71 -5.45
CA LEU A 253 -20.65 -0.76 -6.92
C LEU A 253 -21.66 0.21 -7.54
N ALA A 254 -22.70 0.58 -6.81
CA ALA A 254 -23.67 1.59 -7.26
C ALA A 254 -23.04 2.97 -7.45
N ALA A 255 -21.96 3.28 -6.73
CA ALA A 255 -21.22 4.54 -6.85
C ALA A 255 -20.18 4.52 -7.97
N VAL A 256 -19.52 3.38 -8.20
CA VAL A 256 -18.31 3.30 -9.05
C VAL A 256 -18.60 2.83 -10.46
N VAL A 257 -19.49 1.85 -10.60
CA VAL A 257 -19.65 1.10 -11.86
C VAL A 257 -21.03 1.31 -12.50
N MET A 258 -22.01 1.62 -11.66
CA MET A 258 -23.40 1.79 -12.11
C MET A 258 -23.83 3.23 -11.86
N ASP A 259 -24.24 3.95 -12.85
CA ASP A 259 -24.79 5.30 -12.68
C ASP A 259 -26.12 5.25 -11.88
N ARG A 260 -25.99 5.05 -10.57
CA ARG A 260 -27.08 4.96 -9.59
C ARG A 260 -27.19 6.21 -8.73
N LYS A 261 -26.57 7.34 -9.15
CA LYS A 261 -26.56 8.59 -8.37
C LYS A 261 -26.15 8.37 -6.91
N THR A 262 -25.26 7.42 -6.68
CA THR A 262 -24.67 7.13 -5.38
C THR A 262 -23.32 7.80 -5.33
N MET A 263 -23.11 8.66 -4.33
CA MET A 263 -21.88 9.42 -4.17
C MET A 263 -21.15 8.97 -2.91
N GLN A 264 -19.88 9.26 -2.85
CA GLN A 264 -18.98 9.08 -1.70
C GLN A 264 -19.08 7.73 -0.97
N PHE A 265 -17.94 7.16 -0.69
CA PHE A 265 -17.82 6.03 0.22
C PHE A 265 -17.54 6.52 1.63
N MET A 266 -18.30 5.98 2.57
CA MET A 266 -18.06 6.19 3.99
C MET A 266 -17.40 4.94 4.57
N PRO A 267 -16.40 5.09 5.47
CA PRO A 267 -15.90 3.97 6.25
C PRO A 267 -17.03 3.28 7.02
N MET A 268 -16.93 1.98 7.22
CA MET A 268 -17.88 1.22 8.02
C MET A 268 -18.04 1.82 9.41
N GLY A 269 -19.30 2.07 9.81
CA GLY A 269 -19.66 2.74 11.06
C GLY A 269 -19.74 4.27 10.97
N HIS A 270 -19.43 4.87 9.81
CA HIS A 270 -19.58 6.30 9.57
C HIS A 270 -20.66 6.65 8.55
N GLU A 271 -21.39 5.64 8.07
CA GLU A 271 -22.44 5.85 7.08
C GLU A 271 -23.50 6.84 7.58
N GLY A 272 -23.68 7.92 6.85
CA GLY A 272 -24.61 9.00 7.18
C GLY A 272 -24.04 10.12 8.05
N SER A 273 -22.91 9.93 8.72
CA SER A 273 -22.32 10.96 9.58
C SER A 273 -22.00 12.26 8.83
N PRO A 274 -21.45 12.26 7.61
CA PRO A 274 -21.23 13.50 6.87
C PRO A 274 -22.52 14.25 6.57
N TRP A 275 -23.60 13.55 6.24
CA TRP A 275 -24.88 14.19 5.99
C TRP A 275 -25.47 14.79 7.27
N ALA A 276 -25.34 14.10 8.38
CA ALA A 276 -25.74 14.64 9.68
C ALA A 276 -25.04 15.98 10.03
N ALA A 277 -23.80 16.15 9.52
CA ALA A 277 -23.04 17.38 9.70
C ALA A 277 -23.38 18.46 8.67
N VAL A 278 -23.42 18.10 7.35
CA VAL A 278 -23.51 19.09 6.28
C VAL A 278 -24.92 19.36 5.78
N GLY A 279 -25.89 18.47 6.03
CA GLY A 279 -27.23 18.56 5.48
C GLY A 279 -27.97 19.84 5.82
N GLN A 280 -27.64 20.47 6.94
CA GLN A 280 -28.21 21.75 7.35
C GLN A 280 -27.65 22.98 6.59
N PHE A 281 -26.58 22.79 5.81
CA PHE A 281 -25.87 23.86 5.09
C PHE A 281 -26.02 23.77 3.58
N VAL A 282 -26.85 22.86 3.09
CA VAL A 282 -27.09 22.64 1.66
C VAL A 282 -28.57 22.71 1.32
N ASP A 283 -28.89 23.07 0.08
CA ASP A 283 -30.28 23.18 -0.39
C ASP A 283 -30.96 21.83 -0.62
N THR A 284 -30.18 20.75 -0.67
CA THR A 284 -30.73 19.40 -0.84
C THR A 284 -31.46 18.96 0.42
N PRO A 285 -32.77 18.66 0.33
CA PRO A 285 -33.56 18.44 1.53
C PRO A 285 -33.39 17.05 2.14
N HIS A 286 -32.92 16.05 1.37
CA HIS A 286 -32.93 14.66 1.81
C HIS A 286 -31.87 13.84 1.08
N VAL A 287 -31.36 12.79 1.71
CA VAL A 287 -30.42 11.83 1.13
C VAL A 287 -30.78 10.40 1.54
N PHE A 288 -30.50 9.43 0.67
CA PHE A 288 -30.46 8.02 1.04
C PHE A 288 -29.04 7.63 1.48
N GLN A 289 -28.93 6.80 2.48
CA GLN A 289 -27.65 6.20 2.91
C GLN A 289 -27.71 4.69 2.78
N ASN A 290 -26.89 4.12 1.91
CA ASN A 290 -26.75 2.67 1.81
C ASN A 290 -25.81 2.16 2.92
N MET A 291 -26.20 1.09 3.58
CA MET A 291 -25.44 0.43 4.65
C MET A 291 -25.62 -1.08 4.54
N GLY A 292 -24.57 -1.86 4.63
CA GLY A 292 -24.66 -3.31 4.71
C GLY A 292 -25.14 -3.78 6.10
N ASP A 293 -25.77 -4.95 6.15
CA ASP A 293 -26.21 -5.59 7.38
C ASP A 293 -25.06 -5.93 8.32
N GLY A 294 -23.93 -6.38 7.80
CA GLY A 294 -22.71 -6.57 8.58
C GLY A 294 -22.25 -5.29 9.25
N THR A 295 -22.21 -4.15 8.52
CA THR A 295 -21.86 -2.86 9.10
C THR A 295 -22.88 -2.43 10.16
N TYR A 296 -24.17 -2.59 9.88
CA TYR A 296 -25.21 -2.29 10.86
C TYR A 296 -24.94 -3.01 12.19
N SER A 297 -24.66 -4.33 12.12
CA SER A 297 -24.44 -5.15 13.31
C SER A 297 -23.21 -4.74 14.11
N HIS A 298 -22.06 -4.50 13.47
CA HIS A 298 -20.84 -4.24 14.22
C HIS A 298 -20.61 -2.78 14.61
N SER A 299 -21.12 -1.78 13.86
CA SER A 299 -20.79 -0.37 14.14
C SER A 299 -21.79 0.65 13.59
N GLY A 300 -22.58 0.33 12.57
CA GLY A 300 -23.46 1.28 11.87
C GLY A 300 -24.56 1.88 12.74
N VAL A 301 -25.01 1.16 13.78
CA VAL A 301 -26.00 1.65 14.74
C VAL A 301 -25.57 2.96 15.40
N LEU A 302 -24.29 3.17 15.63
CA LEU A 302 -23.78 4.41 16.23
C LEU A 302 -23.94 5.60 15.28
N ALA A 303 -23.71 5.41 13.98
CA ALA A 303 -23.93 6.44 12.98
C ALA A 303 -25.42 6.78 12.82
N ILE A 304 -26.29 5.78 12.86
CA ILE A 304 -27.76 6.00 12.85
C ILE A 304 -28.19 6.82 14.08
N ARG A 305 -27.73 6.46 15.26
CA ARG A 305 -28.01 7.21 16.50
C ARG A 305 -27.51 8.66 16.44
N ALA A 306 -26.32 8.88 15.87
CA ALA A 306 -25.79 10.21 15.64
C ALA A 306 -26.67 11.02 14.67
N ALA A 307 -27.12 10.43 13.56
CA ALA A 307 -28.01 11.05 12.60
C ALA A 307 -29.38 11.42 13.23
N VAL A 308 -29.94 10.52 14.03
CA VAL A 308 -31.20 10.80 14.80
C VAL A 308 -30.99 11.96 15.77
N THR A 309 -29.90 11.97 16.51
CA THR A 309 -29.59 13.07 17.45
C THR A 309 -29.43 14.41 16.74
N ALA A 310 -28.80 14.40 15.55
CA ALA A 310 -28.64 15.58 14.71
C ALA A 310 -29.94 15.98 13.98
N LYS A 311 -31.02 15.21 14.10
CA LYS A 311 -32.30 15.40 13.36
C LYS A 311 -32.05 15.47 11.83
N ALA A 312 -31.10 14.70 11.32
CA ALA A 312 -30.75 14.70 9.90
C ALA A 312 -31.92 14.14 9.07
N ASN A 313 -32.33 14.88 8.03
CA ASN A 313 -33.35 14.39 7.10
C ASN A 313 -32.72 13.41 6.11
N MET A 314 -32.78 12.12 6.40
CA MET A 314 -32.20 11.06 5.61
C MET A 314 -32.93 9.72 5.79
N THR A 315 -32.76 8.84 4.82
CA THR A 315 -33.28 7.47 4.87
C THR A 315 -32.13 6.48 4.79
N TYR A 316 -31.94 5.67 5.82
CA TYR A 316 -31.04 4.52 5.75
C TYR A 316 -31.69 3.38 4.97
N LYS A 317 -30.92 2.80 4.06
CA LYS A 317 -31.26 1.55 3.38
C LYS A 317 -30.30 0.49 3.86
N VAL A 318 -30.69 -0.31 4.84
CA VAL A 318 -29.92 -1.47 5.29
C VAL A 318 -30.11 -2.57 4.25
N LEU A 319 -29.03 -2.94 3.59
CA LEU A 319 -29.00 -3.91 2.52
C LEU A 319 -28.69 -5.29 3.11
N TYR A 320 -29.77 -5.96 3.49
CA TYR A 320 -29.73 -7.24 4.20
C TYR A 320 -29.49 -8.43 3.24
N ASN A 321 -28.51 -9.25 3.54
CA ASN A 321 -28.25 -10.52 2.88
C ASN A 321 -27.74 -11.62 3.83
N ASP A 322 -27.74 -11.35 5.13
CA ASP A 322 -27.32 -12.25 6.21
C ASP A 322 -25.89 -12.78 6.05
N ALA A 323 -25.03 -12.01 5.40
CA ALA A 323 -23.65 -12.39 5.17
C ALA A 323 -22.72 -11.20 4.98
N VAL A 324 -21.48 -11.32 5.45
CA VAL A 324 -20.37 -10.45 5.06
C VAL A 324 -19.87 -10.91 3.68
N ALA A 325 -20.60 -10.53 2.64
CA ALA A 325 -20.44 -11.10 1.29
C ALA A 325 -19.07 -10.79 0.65
N MET A 326 -18.55 -9.57 0.85
CA MET A 326 -17.33 -9.09 0.19
C MET A 326 -16.09 -9.90 0.57
N THR A 327 -16.01 -10.43 1.77
CA THR A 327 -14.85 -11.15 2.29
C THR A 327 -14.99 -12.67 2.26
N GLY A 328 -16.00 -13.19 1.57
CA GLY A 328 -16.17 -14.62 1.35
C GLY A 328 -17.45 -15.23 1.93
N GLY A 329 -18.44 -14.40 2.29
CA GLY A 329 -19.76 -14.88 2.71
C GLY A 329 -19.78 -15.42 4.14
N GLN A 330 -18.98 -14.85 5.03
CA GLN A 330 -19.03 -15.20 6.46
C GLN A 330 -20.38 -14.82 7.06
N PRO A 331 -20.92 -15.61 7.99
CA PRO A 331 -22.14 -15.26 8.71
C PRO A 331 -21.94 -13.97 9.51
N VAL A 332 -23.00 -13.18 9.63
CA VAL A 332 -23.01 -12.01 10.53
C VAL A 332 -23.07 -12.53 11.98
N GLU A 333 -22.19 -12.01 12.85
CA GLU A 333 -22.03 -12.50 14.22
C GLU A 333 -23.29 -12.45 15.10
N GLN A 334 -24.18 -11.52 14.83
CA GLN A 334 -25.49 -11.46 15.46
C GLN A 334 -26.54 -11.67 14.40
N GLN A 335 -27.32 -12.73 14.53
CA GLN A 335 -28.48 -12.97 13.68
C GLN A 335 -29.57 -11.95 14.02
N ILE A 336 -29.38 -10.73 13.53
CA ILE A 336 -30.39 -9.67 13.64
C ILE A 336 -31.28 -9.78 12.42
N THR A 337 -32.53 -10.10 12.61
CA THR A 337 -33.49 -10.15 11.51
C THR A 337 -33.92 -8.73 11.08
N PRO A 338 -34.45 -8.55 9.86
CA PRO A 338 -34.98 -7.26 9.46
C PRO A 338 -36.06 -6.68 10.39
N LEU A 339 -36.72 -7.53 11.17
CA LEU A 339 -37.72 -7.10 12.15
C LEU A 339 -37.09 -6.60 13.47
N ASP A 340 -35.85 -6.97 13.72
CA ASP A 340 -35.10 -6.56 14.92
C ASP A 340 -34.29 -5.26 14.66
N MET A 341 -34.15 -4.86 13.40
CA MET A 341 -33.50 -3.63 12.95
C MET A 341 -34.46 -2.44 13.04
#